data_7bcfcb1a56c90f61c44963eda38374c5
#
_entry.id   7bcfcb1a56c90f61c44963eda38374c5
#
_cell.length_a   1.000
_cell.length_b   1.000
_cell.length_c   1.000
_cell.angle_alpha   90.00
_cell.angle_beta   90.00
_cell.angle_gamma   90.00
#
_symmetry.space_group_name_H-M   'P 1'
#
loop_
_entity.id
_entity.type
_entity.pdbx_description
1 polymer ?
#
loop_
_entity_poly.entity_id
_entity_poly.type
_entity_poly.pdbx_seq_one_letter_code
_entity_poly.pdbx_strand_id
1 'polypeptide(L)'
;MAVKASNFITLTAVVDVSACFRYYLLQSSTLAKPAKPTTKPPGGSWTDAEPSYTAGSTNSLYFVDLTVFSDGTWAYSAVSLSSSYEAAKEAYNRAVAAQATAQQALSNTEVIVGTQTAATGACTGVASFSTLQDGQ
;
A
#
# COMPACT_ATOMS: atom_id res chain seq x y z
N MET A 1 -4.96 -22.97 -55.57
CA MET A 1 -3.62 -23.06 -55.02
C MET A 1 -3.13 -21.72 -54.49
N ALA A 2 -3.14 -20.75 -55.33
CA ALA A 2 -2.62 -19.45 -54.94
C ALA A 2 -3.31 -18.86 -53.71
N VAL A 3 -4.58 -19.13 -53.53
CA VAL A 3 -5.35 -18.62 -52.44
C VAL A 3 -4.82 -19.15 -51.10
N LYS A 4 -4.45 -20.40 -51.06
CA LYS A 4 -3.90 -20.99 -49.85
C LYS A 4 -2.58 -20.37 -49.47
N ALA A 5 -1.75 -20.09 -50.42
CA ALA A 5 -0.47 -19.45 -50.19
C ALA A 5 -0.65 -18.08 -49.52
N SER A 6 -1.65 -17.34 -49.94
CA SER A 6 -1.90 -16.03 -49.34
C SER A 6 -2.18 -16.12 -47.86
N ASN A 7 -2.97 -17.12 -47.47
CA ASN A 7 -3.34 -17.28 -46.08
C ASN A 7 -2.12 -17.63 -45.23
N PHE A 8 -1.23 -18.44 -45.74
CA PHE A 8 -0.01 -18.81 -44.99
C PHE A 8 0.87 -17.60 -44.78
N ILE A 9 0.96 -16.73 -45.73
CA ILE A 9 1.76 -15.52 -45.59
C ILE A 9 1.27 -14.71 -44.40
N THR A 10 -0.03 -14.60 -44.26
CA THR A 10 -0.63 -13.87 -43.15
C THR A 10 -0.21 -14.44 -41.80
N LEU A 11 -0.23 -15.78 -41.69
CA LEU A 11 0.13 -16.42 -40.43
C LEU A 11 1.59 -16.20 -40.06
N THR A 12 2.47 -16.14 -41.04
CA THR A 12 3.89 -15.94 -40.75
C THR A 12 4.19 -14.54 -40.26
N ALA A 13 3.26 -13.60 -40.45
CA ALA A 13 3.45 -12.23 -39.96
C ALA A 13 3.15 -12.09 -38.48
N VAL A 14 2.53 -13.09 -37.86
CA VAL A 14 2.19 -13.03 -36.44
C VAL A 14 3.44 -13.30 -35.60
N VAL A 15 3.63 -12.42 -34.60
CA VAL A 15 4.78 -12.52 -33.70
C VAL A 15 4.26 -12.98 -32.33
N ASP A 16 4.84 -14.07 -31.84
CA ASP A 16 4.46 -14.65 -30.55
C ASP A 16 5.23 -13.99 -29.41
N VAL A 17 4.63 -14.08 -28.23
CA VAL A 17 5.31 -13.66 -27.00
C VAL A 17 6.32 -14.73 -26.62
N SER A 18 7.56 -14.34 -26.44
CA SER A 18 8.65 -15.23 -26.03
C SER A 18 8.80 -15.23 -24.52
N ALA A 19 8.68 -14.07 -23.86
CA ALA A 19 8.86 -13.96 -22.43
C ALA A 19 8.17 -12.70 -21.90
N CYS A 20 7.80 -12.74 -20.63
CA CYS A 20 7.25 -11.58 -19.93
C CYS A 20 7.98 -11.41 -18.62
N PHE A 21 8.25 -10.17 -18.26
CA PHE A 21 8.92 -9.83 -17.01
C PHE A 21 8.22 -8.66 -16.39
N ARG A 22 8.22 -8.59 -15.05
CA ARG A 22 7.69 -7.43 -14.35
C ARG A 22 8.83 -6.77 -13.58
N TYR A 23 8.88 -5.46 -13.68
CA TYR A 23 9.87 -4.66 -12.97
C TYR A 23 9.17 -3.66 -12.08
N TYR A 24 9.82 -3.32 -10.98
CA TYR A 24 9.25 -2.50 -9.91
C TYR A 24 10.13 -1.31 -9.62
N LEU A 25 9.51 -0.22 -9.21
CA LEU A 25 10.23 0.98 -8.79
C LEU A 25 9.55 1.59 -7.60
N LEU A 26 10.28 1.67 -6.49
CA LEU A 26 9.79 2.26 -5.26
C LEU A 26 10.34 3.66 -5.14
N GLN A 27 9.47 4.64 -4.95
CA GLN A 27 9.89 6.03 -4.81
C GLN A 27 8.96 6.78 -3.88
N SER A 28 9.36 7.99 -3.48
CA SER A 28 8.51 8.84 -2.66
C SER A 28 7.20 9.12 -3.37
N SER A 29 6.10 9.09 -2.62
CA SER A 29 4.78 9.37 -3.17
C SER A 29 4.63 10.83 -3.61
N THR A 30 5.55 11.70 -3.21
CA THR A 30 5.53 13.09 -3.64
C THR A 30 6.12 13.31 -5.03
N LEU A 31 6.78 12.29 -5.57
CA LEU A 31 7.36 12.37 -6.91
C LEU A 31 6.33 12.00 -7.94
N ALA A 32 6.50 12.55 -9.14
CA ALA A 32 5.63 12.22 -10.26
C ALA A 32 5.82 10.75 -10.66
N LYS A 33 4.80 10.19 -11.32
CA LYS A 33 4.87 8.82 -11.82
C LYS A 33 6.12 8.66 -12.69
N PRO A 34 6.88 7.57 -12.49
CA PRO A 34 8.09 7.37 -13.29
C PRO A 34 7.79 7.20 -14.77
N ALA A 35 8.75 7.59 -15.58
CA ALA A 35 8.64 7.40 -17.03
C ALA A 35 8.80 5.92 -17.38
N LYS A 36 8.17 5.52 -18.48
CA LYS A 36 8.31 4.17 -19.00
C LYS A 36 9.79 3.93 -19.36
N PRO A 37 10.35 2.77 -18.99
CA PRO A 37 11.73 2.47 -19.38
C PRO A 37 11.89 2.43 -20.90
N THR A 38 13.10 2.76 -21.34
CA THR A 38 13.41 2.77 -22.77
C THR A 38 14.49 1.74 -23.14
N THR A 39 14.98 0.99 -22.18
CA THR A 39 16.01 -0.02 -22.40
C THR A 39 15.59 -1.37 -21.85
N LYS A 40 16.19 -2.43 -22.35
CA LYS A 40 15.94 -3.79 -21.89
C LYS A 40 17.27 -4.38 -21.43
N PRO A 41 17.42 -4.74 -20.14
CA PRO A 41 16.46 -4.51 -19.05
C PRO A 41 16.35 -3.04 -18.68
N PRO A 42 15.36 -2.65 -17.86
CA PRO A 42 15.23 -1.25 -17.49
C PRO A 42 16.40 -0.82 -16.64
N GLY A 43 16.84 0.41 -16.88
CA GLY A 43 17.94 0.97 -16.11
C GLY A 43 17.46 1.71 -14.87
N GLY A 44 18.39 2.36 -14.21
CA GLY A 44 18.07 3.19 -13.05
C GLY A 44 17.62 2.38 -11.85
N SER A 45 16.57 2.82 -11.22
CA SER A 45 16.08 2.24 -9.98
C SER A 45 15.07 1.10 -10.16
N TRP A 46 14.80 0.70 -11.38
CA TRP A 46 13.90 -0.43 -11.63
C TRP A 46 14.56 -1.74 -11.20
N THR A 47 13.78 -2.59 -10.53
CA THR A 47 14.26 -3.89 -10.05
C THR A 47 13.30 -4.99 -10.48
N ASP A 48 13.81 -6.23 -10.55
CA ASP A 48 12.98 -7.38 -10.91
C ASP A 48 12.38 -8.06 -9.69
N ALA A 49 12.74 -7.62 -8.49
CA ALA A 49 12.16 -8.15 -7.26
C ALA A 49 11.15 -7.16 -6.71
N GLU A 50 10.00 -7.67 -6.31
CA GLU A 50 8.95 -6.81 -5.76
C GLU A 50 9.33 -6.37 -4.34
N PRO A 51 9.48 -5.05 -4.11
CA PRO A 51 9.76 -4.56 -2.76
C PRO A 51 8.58 -4.83 -1.83
N SER A 52 8.87 -5.30 -0.62
CA SER A 52 7.85 -5.49 0.39
C SER A 52 7.47 -4.16 1.01
N TYR A 53 6.23 -4.07 1.47
CA TYR A 53 5.79 -2.89 2.21
C TYR A 53 6.50 -2.85 3.57
N THR A 54 7.06 -1.69 3.89
CA THR A 54 7.65 -1.45 5.20
C THR A 54 6.67 -0.60 6.01
N ALA A 55 6.35 -1.04 7.21
CA ALA A 55 5.40 -0.34 8.08
C ALA A 55 5.81 1.12 8.24
N GLY A 56 4.86 2.02 8.01
CA GLY A 56 5.10 3.45 8.11
C GLY A 56 5.68 4.09 6.85
N SER A 57 5.97 3.31 5.83
CA SER A 57 6.49 3.86 4.57
C SER A 57 5.45 4.74 3.89
N THR A 58 5.88 5.89 3.40
CA THR A 58 5.04 6.79 2.60
C THR A 58 5.36 6.68 1.12
N ASN A 59 6.24 5.75 0.73
CA ASN A 59 6.59 5.56 -0.65
C ASN A 59 5.44 4.98 -1.45
N SER A 60 5.54 5.10 -2.77
CA SER A 60 4.63 4.45 -3.70
C SER A 60 5.40 3.46 -4.54
N LEU A 61 4.78 2.33 -4.83
CA LEU A 61 5.39 1.28 -5.65
C LEU A 61 4.74 1.30 -7.02
N TYR A 62 5.58 1.40 -8.05
CA TYR A 62 5.14 1.33 -9.44
C TYR A 62 5.67 0.07 -10.07
N PHE A 63 4.98 -0.40 -11.10
CA PHE A 63 5.45 -1.57 -11.84
C PHE A 63 5.20 -1.35 -13.33
N VAL A 64 5.94 -2.11 -14.12
CA VAL A 64 5.82 -2.11 -15.57
C VAL A 64 6.09 -3.52 -16.05
N ASP A 65 5.37 -3.94 -17.08
CA ASP A 65 5.55 -5.27 -17.66
C ASP A 65 6.33 -5.15 -18.96
N LEU A 66 7.36 -5.95 -19.10
CA LEU A 66 8.15 -6.07 -20.30
C LEU A 66 7.72 -7.33 -21.04
N THR A 67 7.33 -7.18 -22.28
CA THR A 67 7.01 -8.31 -23.15
C THR A 67 8.09 -8.41 -24.22
N VAL A 68 8.68 -9.60 -24.35
CA VAL A 68 9.67 -9.90 -25.38
C VAL A 68 9.01 -10.81 -26.39
N PHE A 69 9.17 -10.48 -27.66
CA PHE A 69 8.54 -11.24 -28.75
C PHE A 69 9.53 -12.17 -29.40
N SER A 70 9.00 -13.13 -30.11
CA SER A 70 9.82 -14.18 -30.74
C SER A 70 10.78 -13.68 -31.80
N ASP A 71 10.50 -12.50 -32.35
CA ASP A 71 11.39 -11.89 -33.34
C ASP A 71 12.48 -11.01 -32.70
N GLY A 72 12.56 -11.02 -31.36
CA GLY A 72 13.55 -10.22 -30.64
C GLY A 72 13.12 -8.82 -30.30
N THR A 73 11.99 -8.36 -30.78
CA THR A 73 11.45 -7.06 -30.38
C THR A 73 10.85 -7.13 -28.99
N TRP A 74 10.67 -5.98 -28.36
CA TRP A 74 10.14 -5.92 -27.01
C TRP A 74 9.37 -4.62 -26.82
N ALA A 75 8.51 -4.63 -25.80
CA ALA A 75 7.72 -3.44 -25.46
C ALA A 75 7.40 -3.45 -23.97
N TYR A 76 7.30 -2.25 -23.40
CA TYR A 76 6.86 -2.08 -22.02
C TYR A 76 5.39 -1.64 -22.00
N SER A 77 4.68 -2.11 -20.97
CA SER A 77 3.34 -1.61 -20.69
C SER A 77 3.43 -0.19 -20.12
N ALA A 78 2.28 0.46 -19.95
CA ALA A 78 2.23 1.71 -19.22
C ALA A 78 2.67 1.46 -17.78
N VAL A 79 3.33 2.45 -17.17
CA VAL A 79 3.70 2.39 -15.76
C VAL A 79 2.44 2.48 -14.92
N SER A 80 2.29 1.56 -13.99
CA SER A 80 1.10 1.46 -13.14
C SER A 80 1.48 1.52 -11.68
N LEU A 81 0.58 2.10 -10.88
CA LEU A 81 0.73 2.13 -9.43
C LEU A 81 0.28 0.79 -8.85
N SER A 82 1.05 0.25 -7.93
CA SER A 82 0.69 -1.01 -7.28
C SER A 82 -0.44 -0.77 -6.29
N SER A 83 -1.62 -1.31 -6.59
CA SER A 83 -2.78 -1.15 -5.72
C SER A 83 -2.61 -1.91 -4.40
N SER A 84 -1.92 -3.03 -4.40
CA SER A 84 -1.69 -3.79 -3.17
C SER A 84 -0.76 -3.05 -2.22
N TYR A 85 0.24 -2.36 -2.74
CA TYR A 85 1.14 -1.56 -1.91
C TYR A 85 0.39 -0.36 -1.31
N GLU A 86 -0.44 0.30 -2.11
CA GLU A 86 -1.24 1.42 -1.62
C GLU A 86 -2.26 0.96 -0.57
N ALA A 87 -2.85 -0.21 -0.77
CA ALA A 87 -3.78 -0.77 0.20
C ALA A 87 -3.10 -1.08 1.53
N ALA A 88 -1.88 -1.62 1.50
CA ALA A 88 -1.11 -1.88 2.71
C ALA A 88 -0.77 -0.58 3.45
N LYS A 89 -0.42 0.45 2.70
CA LYS A 89 -0.14 1.77 3.24
C LYS A 89 -1.35 2.35 3.96
N GLU A 90 -2.51 2.26 3.31
CA GLU A 90 -3.74 2.77 3.89
C GLU A 90 -4.17 1.95 5.10
N ALA A 91 -4.03 0.64 5.06
CA ALA A 91 -4.36 -0.21 6.19
C ALA A 91 -3.50 0.14 7.41
N TYR A 92 -2.22 0.39 7.20
CA TYR A 92 -1.33 0.82 8.27
C TYR A 92 -1.78 2.16 8.86
N ASN A 93 -2.11 3.12 8.01
CA ASN A 93 -2.53 4.43 8.46
C ASN A 93 -3.83 4.35 9.28
N ARG A 94 -4.76 3.51 8.85
CA ARG A 94 -6.01 3.30 9.58
C ARG A 94 -5.75 2.65 10.92
N ALA A 95 -4.84 1.69 11.00
CA ALA A 95 -4.51 1.03 12.24
C ALA A 95 -3.87 2.01 13.24
N VAL A 96 -2.98 2.87 12.76
CA VAL A 96 -2.35 3.89 13.59
C VAL A 96 -3.39 4.88 14.12
N ALA A 97 -4.31 5.32 13.24
CA ALA A 97 -5.36 6.25 13.65
C ALA A 97 -6.30 5.62 14.68
N ALA A 98 -6.65 4.35 14.49
CA ALA A 98 -7.51 3.64 15.43
C ALA A 98 -6.82 3.47 16.78
N GLN A 99 -5.52 3.19 16.78
CA GLN A 99 -4.75 3.06 18.01
C GLN A 99 -4.69 4.39 18.78
N ALA A 100 -4.46 5.48 18.06
CA ALA A 100 -4.41 6.79 18.69
C ALA A 100 -5.77 7.15 19.32
N THR A 101 -6.86 6.84 18.64
CA THR A 101 -8.20 7.07 19.16
C THR A 101 -8.45 6.24 20.42
N ALA A 102 -8.04 4.97 20.40
CA ALA A 102 -8.22 4.10 21.56
C ALA A 102 -7.42 4.59 22.75
N GLN A 103 -6.20 5.04 22.55
CA GLN A 103 -5.38 5.58 23.62
C GLN A 103 -5.98 6.84 24.22
N GLN A 104 -6.53 7.69 23.37
CA GLN A 104 -7.16 8.92 23.85
C GLN A 104 -8.39 8.60 24.70
N ALA A 105 -9.21 7.65 24.27
CA ALA A 105 -10.38 7.23 25.03
C ALA A 105 -9.97 6.67 26.39
N LEU A 106 -8.92 5.86 26.43
CA LEU A 106 -8.42 5.30 27.68
C LEU A 106 -7.93 6.38 28.63
N SER A 107 -7.18 7.33 28.09
CA SER A 107 -6.66 8.44 28.90
C SER A 107 -7.79 9.27 29.49
N ASN A 108 -8.82 9.54 28.73
CA ASN A 108 -9.98 10.28 29.22
C ASN A 108 -10.68 9.55 30.36
N THR A 109 -10.81 8.23 30.22
CA THR A 109 -11.41 7.40 31.25
C THR A 109 -10.60 7.44 32.54
N GLU A 110 -9.29 7.38 32.43
CA GLU A 110 -8.42 7.43 33.59
C GLU A 110 -8.54 8.75 34.32
N VAL A 111 -8.62 9.84 33.59
CA VAL A 111 -8.74 11.16 34.20
C VAL A 111 -10.03 11.26 34.99
N ILE A 112 -11.14 10.78 34.46
CA ILE A 112 -12.42 10.80 35.15
C ILE A 112 -12.36 10.00 36.44
N VAL A 113 -11.80 8.82 36.40
CA VAL A 113 -11.69 7.96 37.57
C VAL A 113 -10.80 8.61 38.61
N GLY A 114 -9.69 9.19 38.21
CA GLY A 114 -8.78 9.85 39.11
C GLY A 114 -9.42 11.03 39.82
N THR A 115 -10.21 11.81 39.10
CA THR A 115 -10.92 12.93 39.67
C THR A 115 -11.92 12.51 40.74
N GLN A 116 -12.67 11.46 40.46
CA GLN A 116 -13.64 10.93 41.41
C GLN A 116 -12.97 10.42 42.68
N THR A 117 -11.86 9.75 42.56
CA THR A 117 -11.13 9.22 43.65
C THR A 117 -10.59 10.33 44.57
N ALA A 118 -10.06 11.37 43.98
CA ALA A 118 -9.51 12.48 44.72
C ALA A 118 -10.61 13.21 45.52
N ALA A 119 -11.80 13.26 45.00
CA ALA A 119 -12.86 13.85 45.74
C ALA A 119 -13.16 13.13 46.99
N THR A 120 -13.03 12.09 47.88
CA THR A 120 -13.28 11.67 49.03
C THR A 120 -13.19 11.35 49.41
N GLY A 121 -13.18 11.19 49.14
CA GLY A 121 -12.96 11.07 49.62
C GLY A 121 -13.40 10.92 48.92
N ALA A 122 -13.99 10.70 49.04
CA ALA A 122 -14.25 10.72 49.10
C ALA A 122 -14.79 10.50 48.25
N CYS A 123 -15.45 10.04 48.14
CA CYS A 123 -15.66 10.01 48.10
C CYS A 123 -15.91 9.67 47.69
N THR A 124 -16.18 9.44 47.88
CA THR A 124 -16.17 9.41 48.24
C THR A 124 -16.46 9.37 47.61
N GLY A 125 -17.23 8.90 47.64
CA GLY A 125 -17.07 8.94 47.94
C GLY A 125 -17.67 8.86 47.42
N VAL A 126 -18.09 8.45 47.43
CA VAL A 126 -18.20 8.67 47.89
C VAL A 126 -18.46 8.69 47.85
N ALA A 127 -18.84 8.41 47.85
CA ALA A 127 -18.74 8.73 48.61
C ALA A 127 -19.13 8.67 48.38
N SER A 128 -19.57 8.28 48.50
CA SER A 128 -19.52 8.55 49.13
C SER A 128 -20.13 8.56 48.65
N PHE A 129 -21.22 8.17 49.20
CA PHE A 129 -21.45 8.48 49.66
C PHE A 129 -21.50 8.69 49.78
N SER A 130 -21.21 8.21 49.35
CA SER A 130 -21.00 8.63 50.36
C SER A 130 -21.24 8.86 50.27
N THR A 131 -21.73 8.56 50.55
CA THR A 131 -21.65 8.92 51.30
C THR A 131 -22.16 9.07 50.84
N LEU A 132 -22.96 8.75 51.07
CA LEU A 132 -23.05 9.09 51.46
C LEU A 132 -23.25 9.24 51.23
N GLN A 133 -23.20 8.78 50.95
CA GLN A 133 -23.12 9.14 51.66
C GLN A 133 -23.14 9.38 51.55
N ASP A 134 -23.97 9.20 52.12
CA ASP A 134 -23.79 9.51 52.79
C ASP A 134 -23.81 9.59 52.34
N GLY A 135 -24.24 9.46 51.92
CA GLY A 135 -23.65 9.36 52.41
C GLY A 135 -23.71 9.23 51.94
N GLN A 136 -23.76 9.12 51.75
CA GLN A 136 -23.20 9.00 52.03
C GLN A 136 -22.93 8.94 51.74
#